data_bb988f50619f9d77715f1be021c1b946
#
_entry.id   bb988f50619f9d77715f1be021c1b946
#
_cell.length_a   1.000
_cell.length_b   1.000
_cell.length_c   1.000
_cell.angle_alpha   90.00
_cell.angle_beta   90.00
_cell.angle_gamma   90.00
#
_symmetry.space_group_name_H-M   'P 1'
#
loop_
_entity.id
_entity.type
_entity.pdbx_description
1 polymer ?
#
loop_
_entity_poly.entity_id
_entity_poly.type
_entity_poly.pdbx_seq_one_letter_code
_entity_poly.pdbx_strand_id
1 'polypeptide(L)'
;MLNLFTNNIYETALNLIGANIPVFPCRPGLKTPATTNGFHDATTQKDRVSKWFQHTDFNLAIPTGSVSGIIIFDDDCYKNGADKTRKQLEDKLGQLPTTFTIKTRAGGKQHYFIAPEKTSIKSSAGKYGIGIDIRGEGGYVVTAPSFVDEDKNGPAGFYEVLIESPMVELPAQWVEFLQSDKQGSSKSSDSFLDCRPDWLPERKRSPMIDAILGDTAYTPQRW
;
A
#
# COMPACT_ATOMS: atom_id res chain seq x y z
N MET A 1 -1.80 -7.09 -19.52
CA MET A 1 -1.75 -6.58 -18.13
C MET A 1 -0.65 -5.53 -18.07
N LEU A 2 -0.91 -4.30 -17.61
CA LEU A 2 0.15 -3.29 -17.45
C LEU A 2 1.01 -3.72 -16.26
N ASN A 3 2.29 -4.04 -16.53
CA ASN A 3 3.24 -4.32 -15.45
C ASN A 3 3.59 -2.99 -14.76
N LEU A 4 3.01 -2.74 -13.58
CA LEU A 4 3.27 -1.52 -12.82
C LEU A 4 4.66 -1.50 -12.20
N PHE A 5 5.25 -2.66 -11.95
CA PHE A 5 6.51 -2.83 -11.25
C PHE A 5 7.57 -3.39 -12.19
N THR A 6 8.68 -2.70 -12.30
CA THR A 6 9.88 -3.11 -13.05
C THR A 6 11.08 -3.19 -12.10
N ASN A 7 12.23 -3.61 -12.59
CA ASN A 7 13.48 -3.59 -11.83
C ASN A 7 14.11 -2.18 -11.75
N ASN A 8 13.42 -1.16 -12.24
CA ASN A 8 13.88 0.22 -12.22
C ASN A 8 12.92 1.08 -11.40
N ILE A 9 13.43 1.77 -10.39
CA ILE A 9 12.63 2.61 -9.47
C ILE A 9 11.92 3.73 -10.23
N TYR A 10 12.61 4.42 -11.14
CA TYR A 10 12.04 5.55 -11.87
C TYR A 10 10.91 5.09 -12.82
N GLU A 11 11.11 4.00 -13.54
CA GLU A 11 10.07 3.41 -14.40
C GLU A 11 8.86 2.96 -13.58
N THR A 12 9.10 2.27 -12.46
CA THR A 12 8.04 1.85 -11.54
C THR A 12 7.27 3.06 -11.02
N ALA A 13 7.95 4.12 -10.61
CA ALA A 13 7.32 5.35 -10.16
C ALA A 13 6.44 5.98 -11.25
N LEU A 14 6.92 6.03 -12.49
CA LEU A 14 6.15 6.55 -13.64
C LEU A 14 4.91 5.68 -13.94
N ASN A 15 5.03 4.35 -13.86
CA ASN A 15 3.92 3.45 -14.07
C ASN A 15 2.84 3.62 -12.98
N LEU A 16 3.26 3.73 -11.72
CA LEU A 16 2.36 3.96 -10.59
C LEU A 16 1.59 5.27 -10.72
N ILE A 17 2.26 6.38 -11.03
CA ILE A 17 1.55 7.66 -11.23
C ILE A 17 0.66 7.64 -12.47
N GLY A 18 1.03 6.90 -13.51
CA GLY A 18 0.18 6.63 -14.68
C GLY A 18 -1.11 5.90 -14.31
N ALA A 19 -1.06 5.04 -13.29
CA ALA A 19 -2.22 4.39 -12.68
C ALA A 19 -2.91 5.24 -11.60
N ASN A 20 -2.56 6.53 -11.48
CA ASN A 20 -3.06 7.48 -10.48
C ASN A 20 -2.76 7.06 -9.01
N ILE A 21 -1.68 6.31 -8.80
CA ILE A 21 -1.16 5.96 -7.48
C ILE A 21 -0.06 6.96 -7.14
N PRO A 22 -0.23 7.83 -6.14
CA PRO A 22 0.78 8.80 -5.77
C PRO A 22 2.00 8.11 -5.14
N VAL A 23 3.18 8.66 -5.38
CA VAL A 23 4.44 8.16 -4.87
C VAL A 23 5.24 9.24 -4.16
N PHE A 24 6.18 8.85 -3.31
CA PHE A 24 7.15 9.75 -2.71
C PHE A 24 8.47 9.03 -2.43
N PRO A 25 9.60 9.76 -2.30
CA PRO A 25 10.89 9.18 -2.03
C PRO A 25 11.11 8.90 -0.55
N CYS A 26 11.73 7.77 -0.25
CA CYS A 26 12.40 7.51 1.01
C CYS A 26 13.92 7.60 0.84
N ARG A 27 14.65 7.89 1.91
CA ARG A 27 16.11 7.98 1.89
C ARG A 27 16.74 6.67 1.42
N PRO A 28 17.89 6.73 0.72
CA PRO A 28 18.62 5.54 0.29
C PRO A 28 18.88 4.60 1.47
N GLY A 29 18.65 3.30 1.26
CA GLY A 29 18.82 2.28 2.29
C GLY A 29 17.81 2.32 3.44
N LEU A 30 16.91 3.30 3.49
CA LEU A 30 16.00 3.52 4.61
C LEU A 30 14.54 3.48 4.17
N LYS A 31 13.66 3.35 5.18
CA LYS A 31 12.20 3.50 5.04
C LYS A 31 11.73 4.92 5.40
N THR A 32 12.65 5.81 5.79
CA THR A 32 12.33 7.17 6.23
C THR A 32 12.06 8.08 5.04
N PRO A 33 10.95 8.83 5.02
CA PRO A 33 10.68 9.79 3.95
C PRO A 33 11.83 10.80 3.75
N ALA A 34 12.10 11.13 2.49
CA ALA A 34 13.09 12.15 2.10
C ALA A 34 12.46 13.51 1.82
N THR A 35 11.18 13.65 1.99
CA THR A 35 10.38 14.86 1.77
C THR A 35 10.15 15.62 3.07
N THR A 36 9.84 16.92 2.98
CA THR A 36 9.67 17.81 4.13
C THR A 36 8.47 17.44 5.00
N ASN A 37 7.32 17.09 4.37
CA ASN A 37 6.10 16.74 5.07
C ASN A 37 5.88 15.20 5.10
N GLY A 38 6.94 14.41 4.93
CA GLY A 38 6.85 12.95 4.94
C GLY A 38 6.00 12.43 3.77
N PHE A 39 5.20 11.39 4.02
CA PHE A 39 4.34 10.80 3.00
C PHE A 39 3.19 11.72 2.50
N HIS A 40 2.93 12.84 3.19
CA HIS A 40 1.95 13.85 2.75
C HIS A 40 2.39 14.60 1.49
N ASP A 41 3.69 14.57 1.16
CA ASP A 41 4.21 15.13 -0.09
C ASP A 41 4.06 14.21 -1.30
N ALA A 42 3.46 13.03 -1.12
CA ALA A 42 3.22 12.08 -2.22
C ALA A 42 2.45 12.74 -3.36
N THR A 43 2.82 12.42 -4.60
CA THR A 43 2.26 13.10 -5.78
C THR A 43 2.18 12.18 -6.99
N THR A 44 1.28 12.53 -7.91
CA THR A 44 1.20 11.96 -9.26
C THR A 44 1.79 12.91 -10.32
N GLN A 45 2.38 14.04 -9.92
CA GLN A 45 2.98 15.01 -10.83
C GLN A 45 4.31 14.49 -11.40
N LYS A 46 4.32 14.20 -12.70
CA LYS A 46 5.47 13.59 -13.39
C LYS A 46 6.78 14.36 -13.17
N ASP A 47 6.76 15.70 -13.25
CA ASP A 47 7.98 16.51 -13.10
C ASP A 47 8.59 16.41 -11.71
N ARG A 48 7.76 16.30 -10.65
CA ARG A 48 8.26 16.08 -9.29
C ARG A 48 8.84 14.69 -9.13
N VAL A 49 8.12 13.68 -9.65
CA VAL A 49 8.56 12.27 -9.61
C VAL A 49 9.88 12.10 -10.38
N SER A 50 10.01 12.73 -11.56
CA SER A 50 11.27 12.70 -12.31
C SER A 50 12.42 13.32 -11.51
N LYS A 51 12.21 14.48 -10.87
CA LYS A 51 13.24 15.10 -10.01
C LYS A 51 13.66 14.21 -8.84
N TRP A 52 12.74 13.41 -8.32
CA TRP A 52 13.04 12.53 -7.19
C TRP A 52 13.79 11.26 -7.60
N PHE A 53 13.44 10.64 -8.74
CA PHE A 53 13.87 9.27 -9.02
C PHE A 53 14.77 9.10 -10.24
N GLN A 54 14.88 10.12 -11.11
CA GLN A 54 15.58 9.94 -12.39
C GLN A 54 17.10 9.71 -12.23
N HIS A 55 17.74 10.35 -11.22
CA HIS A 55 19.19 10.31 -11.03
C HIS A 55 19.58 10.19 -9.56
N THR A 56 18.79 9.47 -8.78
CA THR A 56 19.01 9.32 -7.34
C THR A 56 18.84 7.86 -6.91
N ASP A 57 19.38 7.54 -5.73
CA ASP A 57 19.26 6.23 -5.10
C ASP A 57 18.09 6.18 -4.08
N PHE A 58 17.12 7.07 -4.21
CA PHE A 58 15.98 7.07 -3.30
C PHE A 58 15.15 5.81 -3.44
N ASN A 59 14.70 5.29 -2.31
CA ASN A 59 13.71 4.24 -2.27
C ASN A 59 12.32 4.78 -2.64
N LEU A 60 11.53 3.95 -3.30
CA LEU A 60 10.18 4.25 -3.72
C LEU A 60 9.18 3.87 -2.63
N ALA A 61 8.27 4.78 -2.31
CA ALA A 61 7.23 4.54 -1.33
C ALA A 61 5.86 5.01 -1.82
N ILE A 62 4.81 4.36 -1.31
CA ILE A 62 3.40 4.62 -1.63
C ILE A 62 2.67 4.94 -0.33
N PRO A 63 1.94 6.07 -0.22
CA PRO A 63 1.00 6.28 0.88
C PRO A 63 -0.15 5.29 0.76
N THR A 64 -0.73 4.89 1.89
CA THR A 64 -1.85 3.94 1.95
C THR A 64 -3.14 4.61 2.38
N GLY A 65 -4.26 3.92 2.25
CA GLY A 65 -5.59 4.44 2.55
C GLY A 65 -6.22 5.21 1.37
N SER A 66 -7.06 6.19 1.67
CA SER A 66 -7.84 6.94 0.69
C SER A 66 -6.99 7.67 -0.35
N VAL A 67 -5.78 8.08 0.00
CA VAL A 67 -4.86 8.81 -0.89
C VAL A 67 -4.46 7.98 -2.12
N SER A 68 -4.19 6.70 -1.95
CA SER A 68 -3.82 5.78 -3.04
C SER A 68 -4.94 4.82 -3.43
N GLY A 69 -5.94 4.62 -2.56
CA GLY A 69 -6.94 3.57 -2.69
C GLY A 69 -6.43 2.19 -2.33
N ILE A 70 -5.27 2.10 -1.70
CA ILE A 70 -4.60 0.83 -1.39
C ILE A 70 -4.55 0.61 0.12
N ILE A 71 -4.88 -0.60 0.54
CA ILE A 71 -4.66 -1.11 1.88
C ILE A 71 -3.65 -2.24 1.78
N ILE A 72 -2.67 -2.25 2.70
CA ILE A 72 -1.70 -3.33 2.77
C ILE A 72 -1.96 -4.17 4.02
N PHE A 73 -2.09 -5.47 3.81
CA PHE A 73 -1.94 -6.46 4.85
C PHE A 73 -0.45 -6.86 4.89
N ASP A 74 0.26 -6.36 5.90
CA ASP A 74 1.71 -6.56 6.06
C ASP A 74 1.92 -7.77 6.98
N ASP A 75 2.35 -8.88 6.38
CA ASP A 75 2.54 -10.18 7.01
C ASP A 75 4.03 -10.47 7.22
N ASP A 76 4.49 -10.22 8.41
CA ASP A 76 5.84 -10.56 8.86
C ASP A 76 5.94 -12.06 9.23
N CYS A 77 5.63 -12.94 8.28
CA CYS A 77 5.55 -14.40 8.45
C CYS A 77 6.85 -15.05 8.98
N TYR A 78 7.97 -14.35 8.95
CA TYR A 78 9.23 -14.79 9.57
C TYR A 78 9.25 -14.66 11.09
N LYS A 79 8.32 -13.90 11.69
CA LYS A 79 8.22 -13.75 13.15
C LYS A 79 7.59 -15.00 13.77
N ASN A 80 8.21 -15.51 14.85
CA ASN A 80 7.67 -16.67 15.55
C ASN A 80 6.25 -16.40 16.07
N GLY A 81 5.30 -17.22 15.67
CA GLY A 81 3.88 -17.09 16.01
C GLY A 81 3.02 -16.29 15.00
N ALA A 82 3.60 -15.68 13.97
CA ALA A 82 2.87 -14.97 12.94
C ALA A 82 1.90 -15.89 12.17
N ASP A 83 2.33 -17.10 11.82
CA ASP A 83 1.49 -18.10 11.16
C ASP A 83 0.24 -18.43 11.97
N LYS A 84 0.39 -18.56 13.29
CA LYS A 84 -0.73 -18.81 14.20
C LYS A 84 -1.69 -17.64 14.21
N THR A 85 -1.17 -16.42 14.28
CA THR A 85 -1.98 -15.19 14.24
C THR A 85 -2.77 -15.11 12.93
N ARG A 86 -2.09 -15.30 11.79
CA ARG A 86 -2.72 -15.27 10.49
C ARG A 86 -3.83 -16.30 10.38
N LYS A 87 -3.55 -17.55 10.77
CA LYS A 87 -4.55 -18.63 10.75
C LYS A 87 -5.77 -18.30 11.60
N GLN A 88 -5.58 -17.77 12.81
CA GLN A 88 -6.68 -17.37 13.69
C GLN A 88 -7.58 -16.29 13.07
N LEU A 89 -6.97 -15.31 12.38
CA LEU A 89 -7.72 -14.27 11.66
C LEU A 89 -8.48 -14.88 10.47
N GLU A 90 -7.85 -15.72 9.67
CA GLU A 90 -8.47 -16.40 8.53
C GLU A 90 -9.58 -17.37 8.94
N ASP A 91 -9.41 -18.10 10.03
CA ASP A 91 -10.46 -18.98 10.59
C ASP A 91 -11.70 -18.18 11.03
N LYS A 92 -11.52 -16.95 11.48
CA LYS A 92 -12.58 -16.04 11.93
C LYS A 92 -13.23 -15.25 10.78
N LEU A 93 -12.44 -14.78 9.82
CA LEU A 93 -12.85 -13.80 8.83
C LEU A 93 -12.90 -14.35 7.40
N GLY A 94 -12.53 -15.61 7.21
CA GLY A 94 -12.31 -16.20 5.91
C GLY A 94 -10.90 -15.95 5.37
N GLN A 95 -10.47 -16.80 4.46
CA GLN A 95 -9.14 -16.69 3.85
C GLN A 95 -9.01 -15.41 3.03
N LEU A 96 -7.84 -14.78 3.10
CA LEU A 96 -7.51 -13.68 2.21
C LEU A 96 -7.33 -14.21 0.78
N PRO A 97 -7.96 -13.57 -0.21
CA PRO A 97 -7.79 -13.95 -1.60
C PRO A 97 -6.35 -13.64 -2.07
N THR A 98 -5.90 -14.38 -3.08
CA THR A 98 -4.65 -14.06 -3.75
C THR A 98 -4.75 -12.68 -4.40
N THR A 99 -3.77 -11.83 -4.13
CA THR A 99 -3.68 -10.46 -4.63
C THR A 99 -2.23 -10.13 -4.96
N PHE A 100 -2.00 -8.99 -5.59
CA PHE A 100 -0.63 -8.51 -5.82
C PHE A 100 0.15 -8.49 -4.51
N THR A 101 1.33 -9.10 -4.49
CA THR A 101 2.10 -9.29 -3.28
C THR A 101 3.57 -8.97 -3.51
N ILE A 102 4.16 -8.20 -2.60
CA ILE A 102 5.58 -7.89 -2.55
C ILE A 102 6.21 -8.64 -1.38
N LYS A 103 7.36 -9.25 -1.62
CA LYS A 103 8.23 -9.79 -0.59
C LYS A 103 9.10 -8.67 -0.03
N THR A 104 9.12 -8.52 1.28
CA THR A 104 9.99 -7.57 1.96
C THR A 104 11.40 -8.12 2.13
N ARG A 105 12.38 -7.25 2.38
CA ARG A 105 13.79 -7.62 2.60
C ARG A 105 14.00 -8.70 3.66
N ALA A 106 13.15 -8.74 4.69
CA ALA A 106 13.23 -9.71 5.79
C ALA A 106 12.45 -11.01 5.53
N GLY A 107 11.85 -11.16 4.34
CA GLY A 107 11.05 -12.33 3.97
C GLY A 107 9.57 -12.24 4.33
N GLY A 108 9.11 -11.14 4.90
CA GLY A 108 7.68 -10.84 5.06
C GLY A 108 6.99 -10.57 3.73
N LYS A 109 5.68 -10.42 3.76
CA LYS A 109 4.83 -10.23 2.58
C LYS A 109 3.92 -9.03 2.77
N GLN A 110 3.90 -8.15 1.79
CA GLN A 110 2.95 -7.06 1.68
C GLN A 110 1.87 -7.44 0.66
N HIS A 111 0.67 -7.74 1.12
CA HIS A 111 -0.47 -8.06 0.27
C HIS A 111 -1.24 -6.77 -0.02
N TYR A 112 -1.34 -6.41 -1.29
CA TYR A 112 -1.94 -5.16 -1.77
C TYR A 112 -3.41 -5.38 -2.08
N PHE A 113 -4.28 -4.71 -1.34
CA PHE A 113 -5.73 -4.75 -1.55
C PHE A 113 -6.24 -3.38 -1.98
N ILE A 114 -7.29 -3.38 -2.79
CA ILE A 114 -8.05 -2.18 -3.09
C ILE A 114 -8.91 -1.86 -1.88
N ALA A 115 -8.83 -0.62 -1.41
CA ALA A 115 -9.72 -0.11 -0.38
C ALA A 115 -11.14 -0.02 -0.93
N PRO A 116 -12.15 -0.67 -0.32
CA PRO A 116 -13.53 -0.49 -0.73
C PRO A 116 -13.94 0.98 -0.64
N GLU A 117 -14.82 1.41 -1.54
CA GLU A 117 -15.31 2.79 -1.54
C GLU A 117 -15.94 3.19 -0.20
N LYS A 118 -15.74 4.44 0.20
CA LYS A 118 -16.30 5.03 1.42
C LYS A 118 -15.88 4.33 2.72
N THR A 119 -14.82 3.51 2.68
CA THR A 119 -14.27 2.88 3.88
C THR A 119 -13.03 3.61 4.35
N SER A 120 -12.87 3.73 5.66
CA SER A 120 -11.67 4.27 6.28
C SER A 120 -11.12 3.24 7.26
N ILE A 121 -10.07 2.54 6.85
CA ILE A 121 -9.34 1.61 7.69
C ILE A 121 -8.04 2.28 8.10
N LYS A 122 -7.84 2.48 9.40
CA LYS A 122 -6.63 3.11 9.92
C LYS A 122 -5.45 2.15 9.89
N SER A 123 -4.27 2.71 9.73
CA SER A 123 -3.03 1.96 9.96
C SER A 123 -2.94 1.49 11.39
N SER A 124 -2.43 0.28 11.59
CA SER A 124 -2.19 -0.30 12.91
C SER A 124 -0.94 -1.17 12.88
N ALA A 125 -0.19 -1.18 13.97
CA ALA A 125 0.98 -2.02 14.15
C ALA A 125 0.80 -2.89 15.40
N GLY A 126 0.99 -4.21 15.26
CA GLY A 126 0.92 -5.18 16.36
C GLY A 126 -0.47 -5.35 17.00
N LYS A 127 -1.50 -4.71 16.46
CA LYS A 127 -2.85 -4.70 17.04
C LYS A 127 -3.58 -6.04 16.88
N TYR A 128 -3.35 -6.69 15.76
CA TYR A 128 -4.05 -7.92 15.37
C TYR A 128 -3.27 -9.17 15.70
N GLY A 129 -2.17 -9.02 16.43
CA GLY A 129 -1.32 -10.09 16.90
C GLY A 129 0.09 -10.06 16.29
N ILE A 130 0.86 -11.10 16.56
CA ILE A 130 2.26 -11.15 16.16
C ILE A 130 2.39 -11.20 14.64
N GLY A 131 3.19 -10.27 14.09
CA GLY A 131 3.58 -10.30 12.68
C GLY A 131 2.53 -9.80 11.70
N ILE A 132 1.39 -9.27 12.18
CA ILE A 132 0.34 -8.75 11.30
C ILE A 132 0.13 -7.27 11.56
N ASP A 133 0.42 -6.45 10.54
CA ASP A 133 0.17 -5.02 10.51
C ASP A 133 -0.77 -4.66 9.38
N ILE A 134 -1.58 -3.64 9.59
CA ILE A 134 -2.42 -3.04 8.55
C ILE A 134 -1.86 -1.67 8.21
N ARG A 135 -1.60 -1.41 6.94
CA ARG A 135 -1.26 -0.09 6.42
C ARG A 135 -2.45 0.44 5.64
N GLY A 136 -3.19 1.33 6.27
CA GLY A 136 -4.38 2.01 5.74
C GLY A 136 -4.21 3.52 5.84
N GLU A 137 -5.25 4.22 6.31
CA GLU A 137 -5.22 5.68 6.48
C GLU A 137 -4.07 6.12 7.41
N GLY A 138 -3.34 7.13 6.97
CA GLY A 138 -2.21 7.70 7.70
C GLY A 138 -0.95 6.83 7.69
N GLY A 139 -0.89 5.84 6.80
CA GLY A 139 0.26 4.97 6.63
C GLY A 139 0.94 5.09 5.28
N TYR A 140 2.05 4.38 5.15
CA TYR A 140 2.76 4.20 3.89
C TYR A 140 3.57 2.90 3.92
N VAL A 141 4.02 2.47 2.76
CA VAL A 141 4.96 1.36 2.59
C VAL A 141 6.07 1.73 1.61
N VAL A 142 7.28 1.24 1.89
CA VAL A 142 8.33 1.13 0.87
C VAL A 142 7.97 -0.05 -0.01
N THR A 143 8.15 0.09 -1.33
CA THR A 143 7.71 -0.90 -2.32
C THR A 143 8.85 -1.36 -3.22
N ALA A 144 8.61 -2.40 -4.01
CA ALA A 144 9.58 -2.87 -5.01
C ALA A 144 9.85 -1.76 -6.07
N PRO A 145 11.06 -1.69 -6.61
CA PRO A 145 12.25 -2.53 -6.35
C PRO A 145 13.24 -1.90 -5.35
N SER A 146 12.75 -1.24 -4.30
CA SER A 146 13.58 -0.54 -3.31
C SER A 146 14.52 -1.47 -2.56
N PHE A 147 15.69 -0.96 -2.19
CA PHE A 147 16.66 -1.63 -1.33
C PHE A 147 16.70 -0.99 0.05
N VAL A 148 16.66 -1.80 1.10
CA VAL A 148 16.75 -1.31 2.49
C VAL A 148 17.91 -2.00 3.18
N ASP A 149 18.73 -1.19 3.84
CA ASP A 149 19.91 -1.65 4.59
C ASP A 149 19.52 -2.50 5.80
N GLU A 150 20.47 -3.24 6.32
CA GLU A 150 20.33 -4.00 7.57
C GLU A 150 20.00 -3.06 8.73
N ASP A 151 19.04 -3.47 9.55
CA ASP A 151 18.73 -2.84 10.83
C ASP A 151 18.28 -3.90 11.86
N LYS A 152 17.88 -3.44 13.05
CA LYS A 152 17.37 -4.32 14.13
C LYS A 152 16.16 -5.19 13.74
N ASN A 153 15.49 -4.88 12.62
CA ASN A 153 14.28 -5.57 12.17
C ASN A 153 14.56 -6.56 11.03
N GLY A 154 15.80 -6.68 10.57
CA GLY A 154 16.17 -7.70 9.59
C GLY A 154 17.38 -7.35 8.71
N PRO A 155 17.81 -8.28 7.85
CA PRO A 155 18.96 -8.13 6.97
C PRO A 155 18.76 -7.05 5.91
N ALA A 156 19.84 -6.62 5.26
CA ALA A 156 19.75 -5.82 4.05
C ALA A 156 19.11 -6.62 2.90
N GLY A 157 18.37 -5.97 2.03
CA GLY A 157 17.77 -6.64 0.88
C GLY A 157 16.79 -5.80 0.08
N PHE A 158 16.37 -6.37 -1.04
CA PHE A 158 15.39 -5.76 -1.92
C PHE A 158 13.95 -6.09 -1.50
N TYR A 159 13.06 -5.18 -1.87
CA TYR A 159 11.64 -5.43 -1.99
C TYR A 159 11.38 -5.96 -3.39
N GLU A 160 10.75 -7.12 -3.51
CA GLU A 160 10.61 -7.85 -4.77
C GLU A 160 9.14 -8.23 -5.02
N VAL A 161 8.69 -8.16 -6.28
CA VAL A 161 7.38 -8.70 -6.63
C VAL A 161 7.38 -10.21 -6.43
N LEU A 162 6.54 -10.70 -5.53
CA LEU A 162 6.39 -12.14 -5.23
C LEU A 162 5.24 -12.76 -6.00
N ILE A 163 4.09 -12.07 -6.06
CA ILE A 163 2.90 -12.53 -6.79
C ILE A 163 2.47 -11.39 -7.71
N GLU A 164 2.59 -11.64 -9.01
CA GLU A 164 2.14 -10.74 -10.05
C GLU A 164 0.70 -11.11 -10.45
N SER A 165 -0.27 -10.61 -9.69
CA SER A 165 -1.69 -10.77 -9.94
C SER A 165 -2.39 -9.40 -9.87
N PRO A 166 -3.61 -9.25 -10.40
CA PRO A 166 -4.40 -8.04 -10.13
C PRO A 166 -4.59 -7.82 -8.63
N MET A 167 -4.57 -6.55 -8.20
CA MET A 167 -5.05 -6.21 -6.87
C MET A 167 -6.55 -6.47 -6.79
N VAL A 168 -7.01 -7.11 -5.73
CA VAL A 168 -8.44 -7.37 -5.48
C VAL A 168 -8.94 -6.53 -4.32
N GLU A 169 -10.25 -6.35 -4.20
CA GLU A 169 -10.84 -5.68 -3.05
C GLU A 169 -10.62 -6.50 -1.77
N LEU A 170 -10.42 -5.81 -0.65
CA LEU A 170 -10.37 -6.47 0.65
C LEU A 170 -11.76 -7.04 0.97
N PRO A 171 -11.90 -8.34 1.36
CA PRO A 171 -13.19 -8.94 1.62
C PRO A 171 -14.00 -8.21 2.69
N ALA A 172 -15.31 -8.13 2.52
CA ALA A 172 -16.21 -7.35 3.38
C ALA A 172 -16.07 -7.70 4.87
N GLN A 173 -15.93 -8.98 5.21
CA GLN A 173 -15.77 -9.43 6.61
C GLN A 173 -14.49 -8.86 7.26
N TRP A 174 -13.39 -8.77 6.47
CA TRP A 174 -12.15 -8.13 6.91
C TRP A 174 -12.34 -6.62 7.08
N VAL A 175 -13.05 -5.98 6.16
CA VAL A 175 -13.36 -4.55 6.24
C VAL A 175 -14.15 -4.23 7.50
N GLU A 176 -15.24 -4.97 7.76
CA GLU A 176 -16.08 -4.81 8.94
C GLU A 176 -15.28 -5.00 10.24
N PHE A 177 -14.46 -6.04 10.29
CA PHE A 177 -13.60 -6.31 11.44
C PHE A 177 -12.59 -5.17 11.69
N LEU A 178 -11.89 -4.72 10.65
CA LEU A 178 -10.89 -3.66 10.77
C LEU A 178 -11.50 -2.28 11.09
N GLN A 179 -12.78 -2.05 10.75
CA GLN A 179 -13.51 -0.83 11.05
C GLN A 179 -14.17 -0.86 12.45
N SER A 180 -14.68 -2.01 12.90
CA SER A 180 -15.39 -2.15 14.18
C SER A 180 -14.51 -1.85 15.37
N ASP A 181 -13.23 -1.90 15.20
CA ASP A 181 -12.20 -1.63 16.18
C ASP A 181 -12.06 -0.13 16.58
N LYS A 182 -12.96 0.74 16.08
CA LYS A 182 -13.05 2.15 16.49
C LYS A 182 -13.66 2.35 17.88
N GLN A 183 -14.28 1.32 18.48
CA GLN A 183 -15.01 1.47 19.75
C GLN A 183 -14.21 1.21 21.03
N GLY A 184 -12.91 0.87 20.93
CA GLY A 184 -12.09 0.45 22.09
C GLY A 184 -11.17 1.48 22.74
N SER A 185 -11.18 2.76 22.33
CA SER A 185 -10.38 3.80 23.02
C SER A 185 -11.07 5.16 23.01
N SER A 186 -12.04 5.31 23.90
CA SER A 186 -12.48 6.64 24.32
C SER A 186 -11.45 7.22 25.29
N LYS A 187 -10.49 8.01 24.79
CA LYS A 187 -9.92 9.19 25.47
C LYS A 187 -8.97 9.92 24.51
N SER A 188 -9.38 11.06 24.22
CA SER A 188 -8.80 12.32 23.74
C SER A 188 -9.41 12.79 22.42
N SER A 189 -10.23 13.82 22.60
CA SER A 189 -10.68 14.75 21.60
C SER A 189 -9.49 15.37 20.88
N ASP A 190 -9.36 15.06 19.59
CA ASP A 190 -8.88 16.05 18.65
C ASP A 190 -9.55 15.76 17.30
N SER A 191 -10.41 16.68 16.95
CA SER A 191 -11.05 16.79 15.66
C SER A 191 -9.98 17.05 14.60
N PHE A 192 -9.37 16.00 14.05
CA PHE A 192 -8.68 16.13 12.78
C PHE A 192 -9.75 16.24 11.71
N LEU A 193 -10.00 17.49 11.34
CA LEU A 193 -10.69 17.88 10.13
C LEU A 193 -10.25 17.00 8.97
N ASP A 194 -11.23 16.59 8.21
CA ASP A 194 -11.14 15.95 6.91
C ASP A 194 -10.13 16.72 6.03
N CYS A 195 -8.86 16.33 6.12
CA CYS A 195 -7.77 16.95 5.37
C CYS A 195 -7.64 16.27 4.00
N ARG A 196 -8.75 16.17 3.29
CA ARG A 196 -8.70 15.93 1.86
C ARG A 196 -8.20 17.23 1.23
N PRO A 197 -7.04 17.26 0.59
CA PRO A 197 -6.60 18.48 -0.09
C PRO A 197 -7.59 18.85 -1.19
N ASP A 198 -8.03 20.09 -1.24
CA ASP A 198 -9.01 20.64 -2.22
C ASP A 198 -8.60 20.44 -3.70
N TRP A 199 -7.36 20.02 -3.96
CA TRP A 199 -6.84 19.75 -5.29
C TRP A 199 -7.04 18.30 -5.77
N LEU A 200 -7.55 17.38 -4.90
CA LEU A 200 -7.88 16.02 -5.31
C LEU A 200 -9.24 16.02 -6.00
N PRO A 201 -9.33 15.72 -7.31
CA PRO A 201 -10.60 15.60 -8.00
C PRO A 201 -11.46 14.50 -7.37
N GLU A 202 -12.78 14.69 -7.40
CA GLU A 202 -13.72 13.63 -7.01
C GLU A 202 -13.34 12.34 -7.74
N ARG A 203 -13.14 11.26 -6.99
CA ARG A 203 -12.75 9.96 -7.56
C ARG A 203 -13.88 9.41 -8.43
N LYS A 204 -13.75 9.64 -9.72
CA LYS A 204 -14.17 8.63 -10.69
C LYS A 204 -13.06 7.60 -10.73
N ARG A 205 -13.38 6.31 -10.56
CA ARG A 205 -12.39 5.23 -10.77
C ARG A 205 -11.64 5.53 -12.06
N SER A 206 -10.33 5.51 -12.02
CA SER A 206 -9.55 5.62 -13.24
C SER A 206 -9.89 4.39 -14.10
N PRO A 207 -10.17 4.56 -15.41
CA PRO A 207 -10.35 3.43 -16.32
C PRO A 207 -9.22 2.40 -16.26
N MET A 208 -8.07 2.82 -15.76
CA MET A 208 -6.87 2.02 -15.61
C MET A 208 -6.91 1.15 -14.34
N ILE A 209 -7.60 1.59 -13.27
CA ILE A 209 -7.85 0.73 -12.10
C ILE A 209 -8.84 -0.37 -12.48
N ASP A 210 -9.83 -0.06 -13.29
CA ASP A 210 -10.77 -1.05 -13.83
C ASP A 210 -10.03 -2.07 -14.74
N ALA A 211 -9.03 -1.62 -15.51
CA ALA A 211 -8.18 -2.50 -16.31
C ALA A 211 -7.24 -3.39 -15.44
N ILE A 212 -6.79 -2.90 -14.29
CA ILE A 212 -5.99 -3.67 -13.33
C ILE A 212 -6.84 -4.72 -12.63
N LEU A 213 -8.13 -4.43 -12.40
CA LEU A 213 -9.09 -5.35 -11.79
C LEU A 213 -9.50 -6.51 -12.70
N GLY A 214 -9.11 -6.49 -13.99
CA GLY A 214 -9.47 -7.54 -14.94
C GLY A 214 -10.96 -7.59 -15.23
N ASP A 215 -11.63 -6.45 -15.31
CA ASP A 215 -13.06 -6.37 -15.56
C ASP A 215 -13.42 -7.04 -16.91
N THR A 216 -14.19 -8.11 -16.84
CA THR A 216 -14.68 -8.90 -17.97
C THR A 216 -15.83 -8.22 -18.72
N ALA A 217 -16.14 -6.96 -18.42
CA ALA A 217 -17.30 -6.22 -18.95
C ALA A 217 -16.94 -5.04 -19.89
N TYR A 218 -15.70 -4.92 -20.37
CA TYR A 218 -15.39 -3.89 -21.35
C TYR A 218 -15.78 -4.31 -22.76
N THR A 219 -16.92 -3.86 -23.24
CA THR A 219 -17.30 -3.87 -24.66
C THR A 219 -16.83 -2.56 -25.31
N PRO A 220 -15.87 -2.60 -26.25
CA PRO A 220 -15.46 -1.39 -26.94
C PRO A 220 -16.59 -0.88 -27.82
N GLN A 221 -17.09 0.34 -27.55
CA GLN A 221 -17.92 1.03 -28.55
C GLN A 221 -17.03 1.42 -29.72
N ARG A 222 -17.38 0.95 -30.91
CA ARG A 222 -16.77 1.33 -32.18
C ARG A 222 -17.06 2.81 -32.46
N TRP A 223 -16.03 3.53 -32.79
CA TRP A 223 -16.06 4.77 -33.57
C TRP A 223 -15.67 4.49 -35.00
#